data_b3971d0022d163d7b82f05a6410a7f3d
#
_entry.id   b3971d0022d163d7b82f05a6410a7f3d
#
_cell.length_a   1.000
_cell.length_b   1.000
_cell.length_c   1.000
_cell.angle_alpha   90.00
_cell.angle_beta   90.00
_cell.angle_gamma   90.00
#
_symmetry.space_group_name_H-M   'P 1'
#
loop_
_entity.id
_entity.type
_entity.pdbx_description
1 polymer ?
#
loop_
_entity_poly.entity_id
_entity_poly.type
_entity_poly.pdbx_seq_one_letter_code
_entity_poly.pdbx_strand_id
1 'polypeptide(L)'
;MRLPEIASGSPWASAHFRLDAQSLEPELRRALAEGWLEDAQLEHASIAAFARFVLQLLAFGAPADLVQGAQSALADEIRHANVCFALASHYAGLPLAAGPLDVSGSLATLDLASVAALVVTEGCIGETVAAALAAEQALAASDPQIKKILQGIAEDEARHAELAWRFVQWAMARGGQPVWDAVAAAFAAGAARTASCSSLPEGDRLRAHGRFGALNRRKYADWAVRECVAPCAQFLLSERSAPSRA
;
A
#
# COMPACT_ATOMS: atom_id res chain seq x y z
N MET A 1 -10.37 4.49 -2.73
CA MET A 1 -10.24 3.10 -3.22
C MET A 1 -11.47 2.32 -2.83
N ARG A 2 -12.00 1.45 -3.73
CA ARG A 2 -13.11 0.53 -3.41
C ARG A 2 -12.51 -0.77 -2.88
N LEU A 3 -13.18 -1.42 -1.93
CA LEU A 3 -12.74 -2.70 -1.38
C LEU A 3 -13.61 -3.83 -1.95
N PRO A 4 -13.07 -5.05 -2.12
CA PRO A 4 -13.84 -6.22 -2.56
C PRO A 4 -14.83 -6.64 -1.49
N GLU A 5 -15.92 -7.25 -1.92
CA GLU A 5 -16.79 -8.02 -1.01
C GLU A 5 -16.03 -9.23 -0.47
N ILE A 6 -16.45 -9.73 0.70
CA ILE A 6 -15.89 -10.94 1.29
C ILE A 6 -16.70 -12.14 0.84
N ALA A 7 -16.03 -13.14 0.28
CA ALA A 7 -16.59 -14.41 -0.11
C ALA A 7 -16.10 -15.53 0.82
N SER A 8 -16.91 -16.61 0.92
CA SER A 8 -16.51 -17.82 1.62
C SER A 8 -16.00 -18.86 0.62
N GLY A 9 -14.87 -19.48 0.96
CA GLY A 9 -14.28 -20.57 0.18
C GLY A 9 -13.55 -20.12 -1.07
N SER A 10 -12.24 -20.37 -1.21
CA SER A 10 -11.55 -19.79 -2.31
C SER A 10 -10.11 -20.16 -2.54
N PRO A 11 -9.67 -19.96 -3.80
CA PRO A 11 -8.28 -20.03 -4.20
C PRO A 11 -7.35 -18.97 -3.58
N TRP A 12 -7.86 -17.93 -2.89
CA TRP A 12 -7.03 -16.86 -2.28
C TRP A 12 -6.36 -17.27 -0.96
N ALA A 13 -6.71 -18.37 -0.31
CA ALA A 13 -6.18 -18.81 0.97
C ALA A 13 -5.32 -20.07 0.85
N SER A 14 -4.33 -20.08 -0.01
CA SER A 14 -3.53 -21.28 -0.32
C SER A 14 -2.32 -21.52 0.60
N ALA A 15 -1.96 -20.56 1.46
CA ALA A 15 -0.83 -20.69 2.37
C ALA A 15 -1.21 -21.45 3.65
N HIS A 16 -0.29 -22.31 4.14
CA HIS A 16 -0.42 -23.00 5.41
C HIS A 16 0.53 -22.45 6.46
N PHE A 17 0.00 -22.12 7.62
CA PHE A 17 0.77 -21.60 8.76
C PHE A 17 0.88 -22.61 9.88
N ARG A 18 2.02 -22.61 10.57
CA ARG A 18 2.25 -23.40 11.81
C ARG A 18 1.97 -22.56 13.07
N LEU A 19 1.03 -21.62 12.97
CA LEU A 19 0.62 -20.76 14.05
C LEU A 19 -0.46 -21.47 14.89
N ASP A 20 -0.32 -21.49 16.21
CA ASP A 20 -1.37 -22.03 17.08
C ASP A 20 -2.43 -20.95 17.39
N ALA A 21 -3.31 -20.71 16.40
CA ALA A 21 -4.41 -19.77 16.58
C ALA A 21 -5.48 -20.28 17.57
N GLN A 22 -5.57 -21.61 17.78
CA GLN A 22 -6.60 -22.19 18.62
C GLN A 22 -6.36 -21.98 20.13
N SER A 23 -5.10 -21.78 20.53
CA SER A 23 -4.74 -21.46 21.92
C SER A 23 -4.98 -19.99 22.30
N LEU A 24 -5.30 -19.13 21.31
CA LEU A 24 -5.54 -17.72 21.55
C LEU A 24 -6.95 -17.47 22.11
N GLU A 25 -7.07 -16.47 22.99
CA GLU A 25 -8.35 -15.96 23.45
C GLU A 25 -9.26 -15.59 22.26
N PRO A 26 -10.56 -15.92 22.29
CA PRO A 26 -11.47 -15.68 21.16
C PRO A 26 -11.49 -14.23 20.65
N GLU A 27 -11.43 -13.26 21.58
CA GLU A 27 -11.43 -11.83 21.21
C GLU A 27 -10.14 -11.42 20.48
N LEU A 28 -8.98 -11.88 20.95
CA LEU A 28 -7.70 -11.63 20.27
C LEU A 28 -7.68 -12.27 18.89
N ARG A 29 -8.14 -13.53 18.80
CA ARG A 29 -8.19 -14.25 17.53
C ARG A 29 -9.09 -13.54 16.52
N ARG A 30 -10.26 -13.06 16.96
CA ARG A 30 -11.16 -12.27 16.10
C ARG A 30 -10.49 -10.98 15.62
N ALA A 31 -9.89 -10.20 16.53
CA ALA A 31 -9.21 -8.96 16.16
C ALA A 31 -8.04 -9.20 15.18
N LEU A 32 -7.30 -10.31 15.33
CA LEU A 32 -6.26 -10.69 14.38
C LEU A 32 -6.84 -11.06 13.00
N ALA A 33 -7.94 -11.82 12.98
CA ALA A 33 -8.63 -12.15 11.72
C ALA A 33 -9.13 -10.89 11.01
N GLU A 34 -9.77 -9.97 11.73
CA GLU A 34 -10.27 -8.69 11.20
C GLU A 34 -9.12 -7.83 10.65
N GLY A 35 -8.01 -7.71 11.39
CA GLY A 35 -6.87 -6.91 10.95
C GLY A 35 -6.16 -7.46 9.72
N TRP A 36 -6.00 -8.77 9.60
CA TRP A 36 -5.44 -9.37 8.39
C TRP A 36 -6.42 -9.33 7.22
N LEU A 37 -7.72 -9.38 7.49
CA LEU A 37 -8.75 -9.24 6.45
C LEU A 37 -8.81 -7.82 5.89
N GLU A 38 -8.68 -6.80 6.75
CA GLU A 38 -8.57 -5.40 6.32
C GLU A 38 -7.39 -5.21 5.35
N ASP A 39 -6.20 -5.71 5.70
CA ASP A 39 -5.05 -5.65 4.80
C ASP A 39 -5.31 -6.47 3.51
N ALA A 40 -5.83 -7.69 3.61
CA ALA A 40 -6.13 -8.51 2.43
C ALA A 40 -7.05 -7.82 1.42
N GLN A 41 -8.04 -7.06 1.89
CA GLN A 41 -8.92 -6.27 1.03
C GLN A 41 -8.20 -5.09 0.39
N LEU A 42 -7.28 -4.44 1.11
CA LEU A 42 -6.46 -3.35 0.59
C LEU A 42 -5.51 -3.85 -0.49
N GLU A 43 -4.77 -4.92 -0.22
CA GLU A 43 -3.87 -5.56 -1.20
C GLU A 43 -4.62 -6.00 -2.46
N HIS A 44 -5.78 -6.62 -2.29
CA HIS A 44 -6.61 -7.01 -3.44
C HIS A 44 -7.07 -5.81 -4.27
N ALA A 45 -7.40 -4.68 -3.64
CA ALA A 45 -7.75 -3.46 -4.36
C ALA A 45 -6.54 -2.81 -5.04
N SER A 46 -5.33 -2.95 -4.48
CA SER A 46 -4.07 -2.48 -5.06
C SER A 46 -3.74 -3.20 -6.37
N ILE A 47 -4.13 -4.48 -6.53
CA ILE A 47 -4.01 -5.20 -7.82
C ILE A 47 -4.71 -4.40 -8.94
N ALA A 48 -5.92 -3.92 -8.69
CA ALA A 48 -6.66 -3.12 -9.68
C ALA A 48 -6.04 -1.72 -9.89
N ALA A 49 -5.47 -1.13 -8.84
CA ALA A 49 -4.77 0.13 -8.93
C ALA A 49 -3.52 0.03 -9.82
N PHE A 50 -2.69 -0.99 -9.64
CA PHE A 50 -1.51 -1.22 -10.50
C PHE A 50 -1.90 -1.65 -11.92
N ALA A 51 -2.97 -2.45 -12.10
CA ALA A 51 -3.47 -2.77 -13.44
C ALA A 51 -3.90 -1.49 -14.20
N ARG A 52 -4.64 -0.59 -13.55
CA ARG A 52 -4.97 0.73 -14.07
C ARG A 52 -3.72 1.52 -14.40
N PHE A 53 -2.75 1.55 -13.49
CA PHE A 53 -1.50 2.30 -13.67
C PHE A 53 -0.69 1.82 -14.88
N VAL A 54 -0.60 0.51 -15.12
CA VAL A 54 0.02 -0.04 -16.34
C VAL A 54 -0.64 0.53 -17.60
N LEU A 55 -1.98 0.56 -17.66
CA LEU A 55 -2.70 1.10 -18.81
C LEU A 55 -2.49 2.62 -18.97
N GLN A 56 -2.43 3.36 -17.87
CA GLN A 56 -2.13 4.80 -17.88
C GLN A 56 -0.70 5.07 -18.36
N LEU A 57 0.30 4.31 -17.92
CA LEU A 57 1.68 4.42 -18.40
C LEU A 57 1.78 4.20 -19.90
N LEU A 58 1.10 3.19 -20.45
CA LEU A 58 1.05 2.93 -21.88
C LEU A 58 0.37 4.06 -22.63
N ALA A 59 -0.72 4.62 -22.12
CA ALA A 59 -1.42 5.74 -22.72
C ALA A 59 -0.57 7.02 -22.81
N PHE A 60 0.33 7.24 -21.85
CA PHE A 60 1.25 8.38 -21.82
C PHE A 60 2.55 8.14 -22.61
N GLY A 61 2.79 6.93 -23.09
CA GLY A 61 4.07 6.57 -23.72
C GLY A 61 5.23 6.62 -22.72
N ALA A 62 4.99 6.15 -21.50
CA ALA A 62 6.01 6.09 -20.44
C ALA A 62 7.14 5.12 -20.82
N PRO A 63 8.36 5.31 -20.26
CA PRO A 63 9.49 4.39 -20.44
C PRO A 63 9.15 2.95 -20.04
N ALA A 64 9.76 1.99 -20.74
CA ALA A 64 9.48 0.57 -20.55
C ALA A 64 9.79 0.06 -19.12
N ASP A 65 10.77 0.65 -18.46
CA ASP A 65 11.15 0.31 -17.07
C ASP A 65 10.07 0.71 -16.04
N LEU A 66 9.33 1.81 -16.28
CA LEU A 66 8.17 2.16 -15.45
C LEU A 66 7.02 1.19 -15.67
N VAL A 67 6.75 0.78 -16.91
CA VAL A 67 5.72 -0.23 -17.22
C VAL A 67 6.07 -1.57 -16.58
N GLN A 68 7.32 -2.01 -16.71
CA GLN A 68 7.79 -3.26 -16.12
C GLN A 68 7.72 -3.22 -14.58
N GLY A 69 8.11 -2.08 -13.98
CA GLY A 69 7.98 -1.88 -12.53
C GLY A 69 6.53 -2.01 -12.05
N ALA A 70 5.58 -1.41 -12.77
CA ALA A 70 4.16 -1.49 -12.44
C ALA A 70 3.58 -2.91 -12.58
N GLN A 71 4.04 -3.69 -13.57
CA GLN A 71 3.66 -5.10 -13.71
C GLN A 71 4.24 -5.96 -12.59
N SER A 72 5.48 -5.70 -12.16
CA SER A 72 6.09 -6.39 -11.03
C SER A 72 5.35 -6.09 -9.74
N ALA A 73 5.04 -4.83 -9.48
CA ALA A 73 4.25 -4.41 -8.33
C ALA A 73 2.87 -5.11 -8.30
N LEU A 74 2.16 -5.16 -9.43
CA LEU A 74 0.89 -5.89 -9.54
C LEU A 74 1.03 -7.36 -9.12
N ALA A 75 2.13 -8.04 -9.51
CA ALA A 75 2.39 -9.42 -9.13
C ALA A 75 2.70 -9.55 -7.62
N ASP A 76 3.35 -8.55 -7.03
CA ASP A 76 3.60 -8.47 -5.60
C ASP A 76 2.28 -8.35 -4.82
N GLU A 77 1.36 -7.46 -5.24
CA GLU A 77 0.03 -7.29 -4.63
C GLU A 77 -0.80 -8.57 -4.63
N ILE A 78 -0.71 -9.39 -5.70
CA ILE A 78 -1.37 -10.71 -5.73
C ILE A 78 -0.80 -11.62 -4.64
N ARG A 79 0.51 -11.60 -4.40
CA ARG A 79 1.15 -12.38 -3.32
C ARG A 79 0.76 -11.87 -1.94
N HIS A 80 0.74 -10.54 -1.75
CA HIS A 80 0.32 -9.90 -0.50
C HIS A 80 -1.13 -10.24 -0.18
N ALA A 81 -2.06 -10.08 -1.13
CA ALA A 81 -3.45 -10.43 -0.94
C ALA A 81 -3.63 -11.91 -0.55
N ASN A 82 -2.94 -12.83 -1.26
CA ASN A 82 -2.98 -14.25 -0.94
C ASN A 82 -2.55 -14.56 0.50
N VAL A 83 -1.42 -14.01 0.94
CA VAL A 83 -0.90 -14.29 2.29
C VAL A 83 -1.77 -13.64 3.37
N CYS A 84 -2.29 -12.44 3.13
CA CYS A 84 -3.18 -11.75 4.06
C CYS A 84 -4.53 -12.47 4.19
N PHE A 85 -5.17 -12.92 3.08
CA PHE A 85 -6.37 -13.76 3.14
C PHE A 85 -6.12 -15.09 3.85
N ALA A 86 -4.96 -15.70 3.63
CA ALA A 86 -4.62 -16.96 4.30
C ALA A 86 -4.43 -16.76 5.81
N LEU A 87 -3.79 -15.68 6.27
CA LEU A 87 -3.66 -15.34 7.68
C LEU A 87 -5.03 -15.00 8.30
N ALA A 88 -5.84 -14.18 7.62
CA ALA A 88 -7.20 -13.89 8.06
C ALA A 88 -8.03 -15.16 8.25
N SER A 89 -7.98 -16.07 7.26
CA SER A 89 -8.67 -17.37 7.31
C SER A 89 -8.18 -18.26 8.45
N HIS A 90 -6.87 -18.28 8.67
CA HIS A 90 -6.23 -19.07 9.74
C HIS A 90 -6.73 -18.62 11.12
N TYR A 91 -6.73 -17.30 11.40
CA TYR A 91 -7.22 -16.76 12.65
C TYR A 91 -8.75 -16.85 12.77
N ALA A 92 -9.51 -16.69 11.68
CA ALA A 92 -10.96 -16.83 11.68
C ALA A 92 -11.41 -18.28 11.91
N GLY A 93 -10.59 -19.26 11.53
CA GLY A 93 -10.94 -20.68 11.55
C GLY A 93 -11.91 -21.10 10.43
N LEU A 94 -12.04 -20.24 9.40
CA LEU A 94 -12.88 -20.49 8.22
C LEU A 94 -12.24 -19.83 6.99
N PRO A 95 -12.46 -20.37 5.77
CA PRO A 95 -11.88 -19.82 4.55
C PRO A 95 -12.54 -18.48 4.19
N LEU A 96 -11.72 -17.44 4.08
CA LEU A 96 -12.08 -16.08 3.65
C LEU A 96 -11.42 -15.77 2.31
N ALA A 97 -12.09 -15.03 1.46
CA ALA A 97 -11.63 -14.70 0.13
C ALA A 97 -12.16 -13.37 -0.38
N ALA A 98 -11.49 -12.82 -1.40
CA ALA A 98 -12.02 -11.69 -2.15
C ALA A 98 -13.19 -12.13 -3.01
N GLY A 99 -14.29 -11.39 -2.94
CA GLY A 99 -15.36 -11.39 -3.92
C GLY A 99 -15.05 -10.45 -5.10
N PRO A 100 -16.05 -10.16 -5.96
CA PRO A 100 -15.89 -9.22 -7.05
C PRO A 100 -15.50 -7.83 -6.57
N LEU A 101 -14.60 -7.18 -7.31
CA LEU A 101 -14.24 -5.78 -7.10
C LEU A 101 -14.89 -4.91 -8.19
N ASP A 102 -15.59 -3.85 -7.80
CA ASP A 102 -16.11 -2.89 -8.76
C ASP A 102 -14.95 -2.04 -9.33
N VAL A 103 -14.61 -2.30 -10.57
CA VAL A 103 -13.59 -1.58 -11.33
C VAL A 103 -14.17 -0.58 -12.32
N SER A 104 -15.48 -0.30 -12.25
CA SER A 104 -16.14 0.65 -13.15
C SER A 104 -15.52 2.05 -13.00
N GLY A 105 -15.27 2.71 -14.13
CA GLY A 105 -14.66 4.04 -14.16
C GLY A 105 -13.15 4.09 -13.84
N SER A 106 -12.47 2.94 -13.70
CA SER A 106 -11.03 2.91 -13.37
C SER A 106 -10.16 3.68 -14.37
N LEU A 107 -10.56 3.77 -15.64
CA LEU A 107 -9.85 4.51 -16.70
C LEU A 107 -10.51 5.85 -17.08
N ALA A 108 -11.40 6.38 -16.24
CA ALA A 108 -12.05 7.66 -16.49
C ALA A 108 -11.05 8.85 -16.50
N THR A 109 -9.93 8.73 -15.78
CA THR A 109 -8.88 9.75 -15.68
C THR A 109 -7.68 9.34 -16.51
N LEU A 110 -7.40 10.07 -17.59
CA LEU A 110 -6.28 9.83 -18.53
C LEU A 110 -5.48 11.11 -18.83
N ASP A 111 -5.64 12.19 -18.06
CA ASP A 111 -4.72 13.32 -18.13
C ASP A 111 -3.54 13.13 -17.19
N LEU A 112 -2.35 13.54 -17.63
CA LEU A 112 -1.10 13.29 -16.93
C LEU A 112 -1.04 13.99 -15.54
N ALA A 113 -1.63 15.18 -15.41
CA ALA A 113 -1.61 15.94 -14.16
C ALA A 113 -2.44 15.26 -13.06
N SER A 114 -3.66 14.83 -13.41
CA SER A 114 -4.52 14.11 -12.47
C SER A 114 -3.95 12.74 -12.08
N VAL A 115 -3.35 12.02 -13.04
CA VAL A 115 -2.70 10.73 -12.75
C VAL A 115 -1.46 10.94 -11.88
N ALA A 116 -0.66 11.97 -12.13
CA ALA A 116 0.50 12.28 -11.28
C ALA A 116 0.09 12.63 -9.85
N ALA A 117 -0.97 13.42 -9.66
CA ALA A 117 -1.51 13.71 -8.34
C ALA A 117 -2.04 12.46 -7.62
N LEU A 118 -2.67 11.55 -8.35
CA LEU A 118 -3.14 10.28 -7.82
C LEU A 118 -1.97 9.41 -7.37
N VAL A 119 -0.91 9.29 -8.20
CA VAL A 119 0.29 8.51 -7.87
C VAL A 119 1.06 9.12 -6.69
N VAL A 120 1.04 10.45 -6.52
CA VAL A 120 1.57 11.06 -5.28
C VAL A 120 0.82 10.51 -4.05
N THR A 121 -0.51 10.47 -4.12
CA THR A 121 -1.33 10.08 -2.95
C THR A 121 -1.27 8.57 -2.69
N GLU A 122 -1.49 7.76 -3.72
CA GLU A 122 -1.54 6.30 -3.59
C GLU A 122 -0.13 5.70 -3.48
N GLY A 123 0.81 6.16 -4.31
CA GLY A 123 2.17 5.61 -4.41
C GLY A 123 3.18 6.31 -3.50
N CYS A 124 3.53 7.60 -3.78
CA CYS A 124 4.60 8.26 -3.01
C CYS A 124 4.30 8.32 -1.51
N ILE A 125 3.06 8.56 -1.13
CA ILE A 125 2.64 8.64 0.28
C ILE A 125 2.17 7.26 0.76
N GLY A 126 1.22 6.64 0.08
CA GLY A 126 0.58 5.40 0.49
C GLY A 126 1.58 4.26 0.65
N GLU A 127 2.38 3.94 -0.37
CA GLU A 127 3.33 2.84 -0.34
C GLU A 127 4.50 3.12 0.64
N THR A 128 4.95 4.38 0.77
CA THR A 128 5.96 4.73 1.78
C THR A 128 5.44 4.48 3.21
N VAL A 129 4.18 4.82 3.47
CA VAL A 129 3.54 4.56 4.76
C VAL A 129 3.33 3.05 4.97
N ALA A 130 2.90 2.31 3.94
CA ALA A 130 2.71 0.87 4.00
C ALA A 130 4.03 0.15 4.31
N ALA A 131 5.12 0.51 3.61
CA ALA A 131 6.46 -0.02 3.86
C ALA A 131 6.92 0.21 5.31
N ALA A 132 6.76 1.44 5.82
CA ALA A 132 7.13 1.78 7.18
C ALA A 132 6.30 1.01 8.22
N LEU A 133 4.99 0.89 8.02
CA LEU A 133 4.10 0.14 8.91
C LEU A 133 4.45 -1.35 8.91
N ALA A 134 4.63 -1.97 7.74
CA ALA A 134 4.99 -3.37 7.63
C ALA A 134 6.36 -3.67 8.29
N ALA A 135 7.35 -2.79 8.12
CA ALA A 135 8.65 -2.91 8.76
C ALA A 135 8.55 -2.86 10.29
N GLU A 136 7.80 -1.91 10.85
CA GLU A 136 7.60 -1.79 12.30
C GLU A 136 6.77 -2.95 12.87
N GLN A 137 5.78 -3.43 12.13
CA GLN A 137 5.02 -4.62 12.47
C GLN A 137 5.89 -5.88 12.48
N ALA A 138 6.82 -6.00 11.52
CA ALA A 138 7.80 -7.08 11.48
C ALA A 138 8.74 -7.05 12.69
N LEU A 139 9.18 -5.87 13.12
CA LEU A 139 10.02 -5.71 14.32
C LEU A 139 9.27 -6.12 15.60
N ALA A 140 7.98 -5.81 15.68
CA ALA A 140 7.14 -6.14 16.83
C ALA A 140 6.67 -7.61 16.87
N ALA A 141 6.60 -8.28 15.70
CA ALA A 141 6.13 -9.65 15.61
C ALA A 141 7.05 -10.63 16.32
N SER A 142 6.47 -11.50 17.16
CA SER A 142 7.17 -12.55 17.89
C SER A 142 7.32 -13.84 17.08
N ASP A 143 6.34 -14.12 16.20
CA ASP A 143 6.37 -15.32 15.37
C ASP A 143 7.28 -15.13 14.15
N PRO A 144 8.24 -16.05 13.89
CA PRO A 144 9.19 -15.92 12.78
C PRO A 144 8.54 -15.96 11.40
N GLN A 145 7.40 -16.67 11.24
CA GLN A 145 6.70 -16.74 9.95
C GLN A 145 6.03 -15.40 9.66
N ILE A 146 5.32 -14.83 10.63
CA ILE A 146 4.68 -13.50 10.53
C ILE A 146 5.75 -12.43 10.27
N LYS A 147 6.85 -12.48 11.04
CA LYS A 147 7.97 -11.56 10.86
C LYS A 147 8.52 -11.58 9.44
N LYS A 148 8.78 -12.77 8.91
CA LYS A 148 9.31 -12.94 7.54
C LYS A 148 8.33 -12.44 6.47
N ILE A 149 7.03 -12.69 6.65
CA ILE A 149 5.98 -12.20 5.75
C ILE A 149 5.98 -10.68 5.71
N LEU A 150 5.92 -10.04 6.88
CA LEU A 150 5.89 -8.58 6.99
C LEU A 150 7.18 -7.92 6.48
N GLN A 151 8.34 -8.55 6.66
CA GLN A 151 9.60 -8.09 6.07
C GLN A 151 9.54 -8.11 4.55
N GLY A 152 9.03 -9.20 3.95
CA GLY A 152 8.85 -9.29 2.51
C GLY A 152 7.89 -8.23 1.97
N ILE A 153 6.74 -8.03 2.63
CA ILE A 153 5.81 -6.96 2.27
C ILE A 153 6.50 -5.60 2.36
N ALA A 154 7.21 -5.29 3.46
CA ALA A 154 7.89 -4.01 3.62
C ALA A 154 8.93 -3.72 2.52
N GLU A 155 9.67 -4.74 2.08
CA GLU A 155 10.63 -4.62 0.99
C GLU A 155 9.94 -4.38 -0.36
N ASP A 156 8.82 -5.05 -0.60
CA ASP A 156 8.01 -4.88 -1.82
C ASP A 156 7.40 -3.47 -1.86
N GLU A 157 6.75 -3.01 -0.78
CA GLU A 157 6.15 -1.68 -0.67
C GLU A 157 7.18 -0.55 -0.83
N ALA A 158 8.40 -0.74 -0.33
CA ALA A 158 9.48 0.23 -0.55
C ALA A 158 9.84 0.35 -2.05
N ARG A 159 9.81 -0.75 -2.81
CA ARG A 159 10.00 -0.73 -4.27
C ARG A 159 8.83 -0.10 -5.01
N HIS A 160 7.60 -0.32 -4.54
CA HIS A 160 6.40 0.33 -5.08
C HIS A 160 6.46 1.85 -4.87
N ALA A 161 6.87 2.29 -3.68
CA ALA A 161 7.11 3.71 -3.41
C ALA A 161 8.17 4.29 -4.36
N GLU A 162 9.32 3.63 -4.53
CA GLU A 162 10.38 4.05 -5.46
C GLU A 162 9.83 4.21 -6.90
N LEU A 163 9.06 3.24 -7.38
CA LEU A 163 8.40 3.31 -8.68
C LEU A 163 7.52 4.55 -8.81
N ALA A 164 6.74 4.85 -7.79
CA ALA A 164 5.87 6.03 -7.77
C ALA A 164 6.68 7.34 -7.85
N TRP A 165 7.75 7.46 -7.07
CA TRP A 165 8.64 8.63 -7.11
C TRP A 165 9.29 8.81 -8.49
N ARG A 166 9.76 7.75 -9.11
CA ARG A 166 10.33 7.78 -10.47
C ARG A 166 9.30 8.20 -11.52
N PHE A 167 8.07 7.69 -11.42
CA PHE A 167 6.99 8.12 -12.30
C PHE A 167 6.66 9.61 -12.13
N VAL A 168 6.51 10.10 -10.91
CA VAL A 168 6.20 11.51 -10.65
C VAL A 168 7.30 12.43 -11.19
N GLN A 169 8.56 12.06 -10.99
CA GLN A 169 9.70 12.81 -11.57
C GLN A 169 9.62 12.85 -13.10
N TRP A 170 9.37 11.72 -13.77
CA TRP A 170 9.18 11.63 -15.21
C TRP A 170 7.97 12.45 -15.69
N ALA A 171 6.85 12.37 -15.00
CA ALA A 171 5.62 13.09 -15.33
C ALA A 171 5.82 14.61 -15.24
N MET A 172 6.51 15.10 -14.22
CA MET A 172 6.84 16.52 -14.05
C MET A 172 7.74 17.04 -15.16
N ALA A 173 8.75 16.26 -15.57
CA ALA A 173 9.64 16.62 -16.66
C ALA A 173 8.89 16.70 -18.01
N ARG A 174 7.88 15.84 -18.21
CA ARG A 174 7.13 15.76 -19.47
C ARG A 174 5.96 16.73 -19.54
N GLY A 175 5.23 16.91 -18.43
CA GLY A 175 3.94 17.62 -18.39
C GLY A 175 4.02 19.10 -18.01
N GLY A 176 5.20 19.59 -17.63
CA GLY A 176 5.44 20.99 -17.31
C GLY A 176 4.62 21.51 -16.11
N GLN A 177 4.24 22.80 -16.19
CA GLN A 177 3.59 23.50 -15.08
C GLN A 177 2.31 22.84 -14.56
N PRO A 178 1.36 22.38 -15.41
CA PRO A 178 0.12 21.77 -14.92
C PRO A 178 0.36 20.51 -14.07
N VAL A 179 1.34 19.68 -14.45
CA VAL A 179 1.70 18.50 -13.68
C VAL A 179 2.40 18.89 -12.37
N TRP A 180 3.30 19.87 -12.44
CA TRP A 180 3.98 20.38 -11.25
C TRP A 180 3.00 20.90 -10.21
N ASP A 181 2.02 21.73 -10.61
CA ASP A 181 1.01 22.29 -9.71
C ASP A 181 0.15 21.19 -9.07
N ALA A 182 -0.26 20.20 -9.86
CA ALA A 182 -1.04 19.07 -9.39
C ALA A 182 -0.27 18.21 -8.38
N VAL A 183 1.01 17.92 -8.64
CA VAL A 183 1.91 17.19 -7.74
C VAL A 183 2.13 17.94 -6.43
N ALA A 184 2.43 19.25 -6.51
CA ALA A 184 2.63 20.07 -5.32
C ALA A 184 1.36 20.15 -4.45
N ALA A 185 0.19 20.33 -5.07
CA ALA A 185 -1.09 20.32 -4.38
C ALA A 185 -1.39 18.95 -3.72
N ALA A 186 -1.06 17.83 -4.41
CA ALA A 186 -1.27 16.50 -3.87
C ALA A 186 -0.40 16.21 -2.65
N PHE A 187 0.88 16.59 -2.64
CA PHE A 187 1.74 16.47 -1.46
C PHE A 187 1.24 17.32 -0.30
N ALA A 188 0.82 18.57 -0.57
CA ALA A 188 0.27 19.44 0.48
C ALA A 188 -1.01 18.87 1.11
N ALA A 189 -1.91 18.31 0.30
CA ALA A 189 -3.15 17.68 0.77
C ALA A 189 -2.89 16.34 1.48
N GLY A 190 -1.93 15.54 1.00
CA GLY A 190 -1.62 14.23 1.54
C GLY A 190 -0.99 14.28 2.92
N ALA A 191 -0.17 15.29 3.20
CA ALA A 191 0.41 15.52 4.52
C ALA A 191 -0.65 15.72 5.63
N ALA A 192 -1.87 16.15 5.26
CA ALA A 192 -2.97 16.38 6.19
C ALA A 192 -3.87 15.13 6.41
N ARG A 193 -3.72 14.05 5.62
CA ARG A 193 -4.69 12.94 5.53
C ARG A 193 -4.21 11.58 6.05
N THR A 194 -3.11 11.50 6.79
CA THR A 194 -2.54 10.24 7.28
C THR A 194 -3.38 9.49 8.33
N ALA A 195 -4.69 9.75 8.43
CA ALA A 195 -5.56 9.05 9.36
C ALA A 195 -5.90 7.66 8.83
N SER A 196 -5.20 6.65 9.29
CA SER A 196 -5.60 5.25 9.15
C SER A 196 -6.85 4.98 10.01
N CYS A 197 -7.93 4.52 9.40
CA CYS A 197 -9.17 4.14 10.09
C CYS A 197 -9.15 2.66 10.48
N SER A 198 -8.16 2.19 11.26
CA SER A 198 -8.22 0.84 11.82
C SER A 198 -9.14 0.83 13.03
N SER A 199 -10.04 -0.15 13.11
CA SER A 199 -10.92 -0.39 14.27
C SER A 199 -10.27 -1.27 15.34
N LEU A 200 -9.03 -1.74 15.10
CA LEU A 200 -8.34 -2.65 16.01
C LEU A 200 -8.00 -1.97 17.34
N PRO A 201 -8.18 -2.68 18.47
CA PRO A 201 -7.76 -2.19 19.78
C PRO A 201 -6.24 -2.10 19.88
N GLU A 202 -5.74 -1.28 20.79
CA GLU A 202 -4.32 -1.29 21.13
C GLU A 202 -4.00 -2.48 22.06
N GLY A 203 -2.79 -3.05 21.89
CA GLY A 203 -2.35 -4.12 22.79
C GLY A 203 -1.07 -4.81 22.35
N ASP A 204 -0.24 -5.20 23.34
CA ASP A 204 1.03 -5.89 23.09
C ASP A 204 0.81 -7.29 22.50
N ARG A 205 -0.30 -7.94 22.80
CA ARG A 205 -0.65 -9.24 22.22
C ARG A 205 -0.93 -9.14 20.72
N LEU A 206 -1.62 -8.08 20.24
CA LEU A 206 -1.80 -7.83 18.82
C LEU A 206 -0.46 -7.54 18.13
N ARG A 207 0.39 -6.72 18.78
CA ARG A 207 1.73 -6.40 18.29
C ARG A 207 2.60 -7.64 18.11
N ALA A 208 2.55 -8.58 19.07
CA ALA A 208 3.27 -9.85 18.99
C ALA A 208 2.88 -10.70 17.77
N HIS A 209 1.68 -10.51 17.23
CA HIS A 209 1.18 -11.12 15.99
C HIS A 209 1.27 -10.17 14.77
N GLY A 210 2.12 -9.15 14.84
CA GLY A 210 2.37 -8.23 13.73
C GLY A 210 1.20 -7.30 13.41
N ARG A 211 0.28 -7.05 14.35
CA ARG A 211 -0.85 -6.13 14.14
C ARG A 211 -0.78 -4.93 15.06
N PHE A 212 -1.10 -3.77 14.52
CA PHE A 212 -1.15 -2.50 15.25
C PHE A 212 -2.58 -1.98 15.34
N GLY A 213 -2.96 -1.46 16.49
CA GLY A 213 -4.16 -0.68 16.66
C GLY A 213 -4.04 0.73 16.06
N ALA A 214 -5.12 1.48 16.10
CA ALA A 214 -5.25 2.77 15.43
C ALA A 214 -4.18 3.79 15.83
N LEU A 215 -3.81 3.86 17.11
CA LEU A 215 -2.82 4.83 17.61
C LEU A 215 -1.41 4.52 17.09
N ASN A 216 -1.01 3.24 17.12
CA ASN A 216 0.30 2.83 16.60
C ASN A 216 0.37 3.00 15.07
N ARG A 217 -0.68 2.62 14.34
CA ARG A 217 -0.74 2.84 12.88
C ARG A 217 -0.59 4.33 12.54
N ARG A 218 -1.32 5.19 13.25
CA ARG A 218 -1.22 6.64 13.06
C ARG A 218 0.18 7.17 13.40
N LYS A 219 0.76 6.74 14.52
CA LYS A 219 2.12 7.16 14.94
C LYS A 219 3.16 6.89 13.85
N TYR A 220 3.15 5.67 13.29
CA TYR A 220 4.12 5.28 12.28
C TYR A 220 3.82 5.88 10.90
N ALA A 221 2.54 6.06 10.57
CA ALA A 221 2.16 6.79 9.36
C ALA A 221 2.61 8.27 9.42
N ASP A 222 2.36 8.96 10.52
CA ASP A 222 2.80 10.35 10.73
C ASP A 222 4.34 10.46 10.72
N TRP A 223 5.03 9.47 11.28
CA TRP A 223 6.50 9.40 11.22
C TRP A 223 6.98 9.22 9.78
N ALA A 224 6.44 8.27 9.02
CA ALA A 224 6.83 8.01 7.63
C ALA A 224 6.61 9.24 6.74
N VAL A 225 5.46 9.92 6.91
CA VAL A 225 5.20 11.17 6.17
C VAL A 225 6.20 12.26 6.52
N ARG A 226 6.50 12.46 7.80
CA ARG A 226 7.41 13.53 8.24
C ARG A 226 8.86 13.23 7.88
N GLU A 227 9.34 11.99 8.09
CA GLU A 227 10.76 11.65 7.99
C GLU A 227 11.16 11.12 6.60
N CYS A 228 10.20 10.57 5.84
CA CYS A 228 10.48 10.00 4.52
C CYS A 228 9.84 10.82 3.39
N VAL A 229 8.51 11.00 3.42
CA VAL A 229 7.79 11.64 2.32
C VAL A 229 8.12 13.14 2.21
N ALA A 230 8.06 13.88 3.31
CA ALA A 230 8.24 15.34 3.28
C ALA A 230 9.64 15.77 2.77
N PRO A 231 10.76 15.17 3.19
CA PRO A 231 12.07 15.49 2.64
C PRO A 231 12.19 15.19 1.14
N CYS A 232 11.68 14.03 0.69
CA CYS A 232 11.68 13.65 -0.72
C CYS A 232 10.83 14.61 -1.57
N ALA A 233 9.64 14.99 -1.08
CA ALA A 233 8.77 15.94 -1.75
C ALA A 233 9.42 17.33 -1.84
N GLN A 234 10.04 17.81 -0.77
CA GLN A 234 10.77 19.09 -0.77
C GLN A 234 11.91 19.07 -1.79
N PHE A 235 12.71 18.01 -1.81
CA PHE A 235 13.78 17.85 -2.79
C PHE A 235 13.23 17.88 -4.22
N LEU A 236 12.24 17.05 -4.54
CA LEU A 236 11.63 16.96 -5.86
C LEU A 236 11.08 18.31 -6.35
N LEU A 237 10.38 19.04 -5.45
CA LEU A 237 9.79 20.32 -5.78
C LEU A 237 10.80 21.47 -5.86
N SER A 238 12.01 21.33 -5.26
CA SER A 238 13.07 22.33 -5.31
C SER A 238 13.91 22.29 -6.60
N GLU A 239 14.00 21.16 -7.28
CA GLU A 239 14.81 20.98 -8.51
C GLU A 239 14.46 21.96 -9.65
N ARG A 240 13.27 22.53 -9.64
CA ARG A 240 12.84 23.54 -10.61
C ARG A 240 13.45 24.92 -10.40
N SER A 241 14.02 25.20 -9.25
CA SER A 241 14.65 26.49 -8.94
C SER A 241 16.04 26.66 -9.58
N ALA A 242 16.60 25.61 -10.18
CA ALA A 242 17.86 25.68 -10.90
C ALA A 242 17.60 26.12 -12.35
N PRO A 243 18.17 27.26 -12.83
CA PRO A 243 18.06 27.65 -14.24
C PRO A 243 18.67 26.55 -15.11
N SER A 244 17.94 26.12 -16.15
CA SER A 244 18.44 25.25 -17.20
C SER A 244 19.83 25.76 -17.64
N ARG A 245 20.88 24.99 -17.34
CA ARG A 245 22.18 25.24 -17.96
C ARG A 245 22.05 24.84 -19.40
N ALA A 246 21.94 25.85 -20.25
CA ALA A 246 22.00 25.77 -21.71
C ALA A 246 23.37 25.20 -22.17
#